data_4c67ecf0e60f7732a039feb6dc2bfa42
#
_entry.id   4c67ecf0e60f7732a039feb6dc2bfa42
#
_cell.length_a   1.000
_cell.length_b   1.000
_cell.length_c   1.000
_cell.angle_alpha   90.00
_cell.angle_beta   90.00
_cell.angle_gamma   90.00
#
_symmetry.space_group_name_H-M   'P 1'
#
loop_
_entity.id
_entity.type
_entity.pdbx_description
1 polymer ?
#
loop_
_entity_poly.entity_id
_entity_poly.type
_entity_poly.pdbx_seq_one_letter_code
_entity_poly.pdbx_strand_id
1 'polypeptide(L)'
;MARQFLTDIELGAQRELRFEDADSSAYVGFKSPATVTTNLVWTLPATDGATGQALTTNGSAVLSWATAGGGSATVDPVIAGLIF
;
A
#
# COMPACT_ATOMS: atom_id res chain seq x y z
N MET A 1 15.68 -15.87 -24.39
CA MET A 1 15.72 -16.46 -23.06
C MET A 1 15.24 -15.46 -22.02
N ALA A 2 14.36 -15.90 -21.14
CA ALA A 2 13.86 -15.04 -20.09
C ALA A 2 14.91 -14.82 -19.02
N ARG A 3 14.92 -13.64 -18.45
CA ARG A 3 15.78 -13.31 -17.32
C ARG A 3 14.97 -13.19 -16.07
N GLN A 4 15.49 -13.70 -14.99
CA GLN A 4 14.83 -13.61 -13.69
C GLN A 4 15.80 -13.04 -12.68
N PHE A 5 15.27 -12.25 -11.78
CA PHE A 5 16.03 -11.82 -10.62
C PHE A 5 15.86 -12.84 -9.52
N LEU A 6 16.97 -13.45 -9.12
CA LEU A 6 16.97 -14.43 -8.03
C LEU A 6 17.41 -13.81 -6.72
N THR A 7 17.56 -12.49 -6.70
CA THR A 7 17.94 -11.74 -5.52
C THR A 7 17.10 -10.48 -5.44
N ASP A 8 17.25 -9.76 -4.35
CA ASP A 8 16.48 -8.54 -4.11
C ASP A 8 16.92 -7.42 -5.04
N ILE A 9 16.01 -6.47 -5.24
CA ILE A 9 16.33 -5.20 -5.90
C ILE A 9 16.36 -4.13 -4.83
N GLU A 10 17.48 -3.43 -4.73
CA GLU A 10 17.68 -2.46 -3.67
C GLU A 10 17.99 -1.09 -4.25
N LEU A 11 17.22 -0.06 -3.85
CA LEU A 11 17.44 1.31 -4.27
C LEU A 11 17.99 2.07 -3.09
N GLY A 12 19.19 2.61 -3.23
CA GLY A 12 19.88 3.24 -2.11
C GLY A 12 19.48 4.70 -1.89
N ALA A 13 19.73 5.19 -0.68
CA ALA A 13 19.71 6.60 -0.34
C ALA A 13 18.39 7.31 -0.69
N GLN A 14 17.27 6.71 -0.33
CA GLN A 14 15.95 7.30 -0.59
C GLN A 14 15.66 7.49 -2.08
N ARG A 15 16.26 6.69 -2.94
CA ARG A 15 15.93 6.74 -4.36
C ARG A 15 14.52 6.28 -4.58
N GLU A 16 13.94 6.69 -5.70
CA GLU A 16 12.53 6.47 -6.00
C GLU A 16 12.35 5.35 -7.01
N LEU A 17 11.33 4.53 -6.79
CA LEU A 17 10.84 3.59 -7.79
C LEU A 17 9.73 4.30 -8.55
N ARG A 18 9.96 4.68 -9.81
CA ARG A 18 9.05 5.51 -10.59
C ARG A 18 8.40 4.74 -11.72
N PHE A 19 7.15 5.04 -11.95
CA PHE A 19 6.38 4.50 -13.07
C PHE A 19 5.87 5.66 -13.88
N GLU A 20 6.33 5.79 -15.14
CA GLU A 20 5.94 6.89 -16.00
C GLU A 20 4.58 6.62 -16.65
N ASP A 21 3.87 7.69 -17.01
CA ASP A 21 2.62 7.56 -17.72
C ASP A 21 2.89 7.23 -19.20
N ALA A 22 1.82 7.11 -19.99
CA ALA A 22 1.93 6.59 -21.35
C ALA A 22 2.83 7.42 -22.25
N ASP A 23 2.89 8.73 -22.03
CA ASP A 23 3.72 9.60 -22.85
C ASP A 23 4.99 10.04 -22.15
N SER A 24 5.27 9.48 -20.98
CA SER A 24 6.49 9.77 -20.21
C SER A 24 6.60 11.21 -19.75
N SER A 25 5.48 11.92 -19.66
CA SER A 25 5.50 13.31 -19.23
C SER A 25 5.48 13.47 -17.71
N ALA A 26 5.01 12.43 -17.01
CA ALA A 26 4.89 12.46 -15.54
C ALA A 26 5.00 11.05 -15.00
N TYR A 27 5.09 10.92 -13.68
CA TYR A 27 5.25 9.62 -13.05
C TYR A 27 4.60 9.59 -11.67
N VAL A 28 4.36 8.38 -11.19
CA VAL A 28 4.05 8.12 -9.78
C VAL A 28 5.12 7.17 -9.25
N GLY A 29 5.36 7.20 -7.96
CA GLY A 29 6.41 6.35 -7.43
C GLY A 29 6.33 6.14 -5.93
N PHE A 30 7.27 5.36 -5.43
CA PHE A 30 7.44 5.07 -4.02
C PHE A 30 8.86 5.39 -3.61
N LYS A 31 9.01 5.86 -2.38
CA LYS A 31 10.35 5.98 -1.78
C LYS A 31 10.23 5.82 -0.27
N SER A 32 11.36 5.55 0.37
CA SER A 32 11.40 5.42 1.82
C SER A 32 11.36 6.79 2.49
N PRO A 33 10.96 6.85 3.77
CA PRO A 33 11.10 8.09 4.53
C PRO A 33 12.57 8.37 4.85
N ALA A 34 12.83 9.53 5.42
CA ALA A 34 14.20 9.93 5.74
C ALA A 34 14.88 8.98 6.71
N THR A 35 14.14 8.42 7.65
CA THR A 35 14.70 7.52 8.67
C THR A 35 13.79 6.32 8.85
N VAL A 36 14.38 5.12 8.78
CA VAL A 36 13.70 3.86 9.08
C VAL A 36 14.50 3.19 10.18
N THR A 37 13.86 2.89 11.30
CA THR A 37 14.59 2.38 12.47
C THR A 37 14.89 0.89 12.39
N THR A 38 14.16 0.15 11.57
CA THR A 38 14.39 -1.28 11.39
C THR A 38 13.97 -1.68 9.99
N ASN A 39 14.56 -2.73 9.48
CA ASN A 39 14.22 -3.20 8.12
C ASN A 39 12.79 -3.70 8.09
N LEU A 40 12.05 -3.29 7.07
CA LEU A 40 10.65 -3.66 6.90
C LEU A 40 10.42 -4.19 5.49
N VAL A 41 9.70 -5.28 5.41
CA VAL A 41 9.25 -5.81 4.12
C VAL A 41 7.79 -6.22 4.29
N TRP A 42 6.92 -5.63 3.47
CA TRP A 42 5.50 -6.00 3.52
C TRP A 42 5.24 -7.15 2.58
N THR A 43 4.52 -8.15 3.10
CA THR A 43 4.07 -9.28 2.30
C THR A 43 2.75 -8.91 1.64
N LEU A 44 2.71 -8.97 0.31
CA LEU A 44 1.52 -8.62 -0.44
C LEU A 44 0.46 -9.70 -0.32
N PRO A 45 -0.84 -9.33 -0.44
CA PRO A 45 -1.89 -10.34 -0.43
C PRO A 45 -1.84 -11.19 -1.69
N ALA A 46 -2.42 -12.37 -1.59
CA ALA A 46 -2.42 -13.33 -2.71
C ALA A 46 -3.50 -13.02 -3.75
N THR A 47 -4.39 -12.09 -3.47
CA THR A 47 -5.51 -11.76 -4.36
C THR A 47 -5.50 -10.28 -4.67
N ASP A 48 -6.32 -9.88 -5.63
CA ASP A 48 -6.39 -8.48 -6.05
C ASP A 48 -7.45 -7.68 -5.32
N GLY A 49 -8.16 -8.29 -4.39
CA GLY A 49 -9.19 -7.59 -3.63
C GLY A 49 -10.47 -7.40 -4.41
N ALA A 50 -11.39 -6.66 -3.84
CA ALA A 50 -12.67 -6.34 -4.44
C ALA A 50 -12.88 -4.83 -4.43
N THR A 51 -13.84 -4.38 -5.22
CA THR A 51 -14.17 -2.96 -5.30
C THR A 51 -14.49 -2.42 -3.91
N GLY A 52 -13.87 -1.29 -3.57
CA GLY A 52 -14.10 -0.63 -2.29
C GLY A 52 -13.23 -1.12 -1.16
N GLN A 53 -12.36 -2.08 -1.42
CA GLN A 53 -11.44 -2.54 -0.40
C GLN A 53 -10.15 -1.74 -0.42
N ALA A 54 -9.50 -1.68 0.73
CA ALA A 54 -8.23 -0.99 0.90
C ALA A 54 -7.16 -1.98 1.33
N LEU A 55 -5.93 -1.69 0.95
CA LEU A 55 -4.78 -2.47 1.37
C LEU A 55 -4.43 -2.10 2.81
N THR A 56 -4.48 -3.07 3.70
CA THR A 56 -4.26 -2.84 5.13
C THR A 56 -3.16 -3.73 5.66
N THR A 57 -2.60 -3.35 6.79
CA THR A 57 -1.58 -4.14 7.47
C THR A 57 -2.16 -4.76 8.73
N ASN A 58 -1.66 -5.94 9.08
CA ASN A 58 -2.04 -6.58 10.34
C ASN A 58 -1.16 -6.15 11.53
N GLY A 59 -0.26 -5.20 11.27
CA GLY A 59 0.68 -4.78 12.30
C GLY A 59 1.96 -5.60 12.36
N SER A 60 2.05 -6.65 11.57
CA SER A 60 3.25 -7.50 11.48
C SER A 60 3.75 -7.60 10.05
N ALA A 61 3.53 -6.55 9.28
CA ALA A 61 4.01 -6.40 7.90
C ALA A 61 3.36 -7.38 6.90
N VAL A 62 2.21 -7.94 7.24
CA VAL A 62 1.43 -8.74 6.29
C VAL A 62 0.24 -7.91 5.85
N LEU A 63 0.12 -7.71 4.54
CA LEU A 63 -0.93 -6.88 3.97
C LEU A 63 -2.12 -7.74 3.52
N SER A 64 -3.30 -7.16 3.62
CA SER A 64 -4.52 -7.84 3.19
C SER A 64 -5.54 -6.79 2.75
N TRP A 65 -6.61 -7.25 2.12
CA TRP A 65 -7.69 -6.38 1.68
C TRP A 65 -8.77 -6.33 2.73
N ALA A 66 -9.26 -5.13 3.01
CA ALA A 66 -10.34 -4.94 3.97
C ALA A 66 -11.27 -3.86 3.46
N THR A 67 -12.53 -3.95 3.83
CA THR A 67 -13.50 -2.94 3.43
C THR A 67 -13.09 -1.60 4.05
N ALA A 68 -12.94 -0.61 3.18
CA ALA A 68 -12.47 0.70 3.62
C ALA A 68 -13.61 1.46 4.30
N GLY A 69 -13.24 2.10 5.33
CA GLY A 69 -14.11 3.02 5.94
C GLY A 69 -15.31 2.40 6.58
N GLY A 70 -15.26 1.58 6.35
CA GLY A 70 -16.27 1.09 6.83
C GLY A 70 -17.06 1.99 7.67
N GLY A 71 -16.64 2.34 7.36
CA GLY A 71 -16.94 2.67 7.73
C GLY A 71 -17.21 2.98 8.12
N SER A 72 -17.23 3.21 8.33
CA SER A 72 -17.61 3.64 8.61
C SER A 72 -18.28 4.01 8.71
N ALA A 73 -18.46 3.96 8.99
CA ALA A 73 -19.01 4.42 9.10
C ALA A 73 -19.74 4.69 9.44
N THR A 74 -19.79 4.61 9.78
CA THR A 74 -20.44 5.04 10.04
C THR A 74 -20.99 5.42 10.57
N VAL A 75 -21.10 5.48 10.83
CA VAL A 75 -21.54 6.03 11.29
C VAL A 75 -22.20 6.26 11.89
N ASP A 76 -22.00 6.24 11.99
CA ASP A 76 -22.42 6.67 12.54
C ASP A 76 -23.05 6.88 13.09
N PRO A 77 -23.02 6.76 13.27
CA PRO A 77 -23.47 7.18 13.72
C PRO A 77 -24.10 7.38 14.21
N VAL A 78 -23.79 7.24 14.29
CA VAL A 78 -24.17 7.71 14.63
C VAL A 78 -24.61 7.78 14.86
N ILE A 79 -24.32 7.51 14.90
CA ILE A 79 -24.53 7.98 15.08
C ILE A 79 -25.01 8.21 15.24
N ALA A 80 -24.88 7.84 15.25
CA ALA A 80 -25.14 8.42 15.41
C ALA A 80 -25.69 8.70 15.71
N GLY A 81 -25.75 8.46 15.93
CA GLY A 81 -26.03 9.14 16.23
C GLY A 81 -26.61 9.20 16.41
N LEU A 82 -26.41 9.17 16.56
CA LEU A 82 -26.74 9.56 16.76
C LEU A 82 -27.33 9.75 16.84
N ILE A 83 -27.37 9.60 16.88
CA ILE A 83 -27.65 10.06 16.98
C ILE A 83 -28.25 10.33 17.22
N PHE A 84 -28.18 10.23 17.31
CA PHE A 84 -28.38 10.75 17.56
C PHE A 84 -28.82 11.13 17.78
#